data_6730b2c02fe21dd39136edaa3ed332b3
#
_entry.id   6730b2c02fe21dd39136edaa3ed332b3
#
_cell.length_a   1.000
_cell.length_b   1.000
_cell.length_c   1.000
_cell.angle_alpha   90.00
_cell.angle_beta   90.00
_cell.angle_gamma   90.00
#
_symmetry.space_group_name_H-M   'P 1'
#
loop_
_entity.id
_entity.type
_entity.pdbx_description
1 polymer ?
#
loop_
_entity_poly.entity_id
_entity_poly.type
_entity_poly.pdbx_seq_one_letter_code
_entity_poly.pdbx_strand_id
1 'polypeptide(L)'
;MPAFCNLNVSWNAFAPHNTMVEVRCRVYAGNAWTGWMSFGKWAPDYPRASISTHSDDGLIFLMGDAVTVALPRGGTGVQLQVNLSTNDDKVTPALRLLAAAVRPLAWDKQSGHPINRRLYLPEYCLSAHDPSFGRDMDLPLVMAALMNRWGEDILPEEVAYVMEDKTTGSTSNGAFAAAAAGCCGFPCWQAWMDLQDLREQIHDGCSVAVRIERRIRGQRDPIGVWMGLRGFDHDDAVLA
;
A
#
# COMPACT_ATOMS: atom_id res chain seq x y z
N MET A 1 -9.55 -18.89 -7.29
CA MET A 1 -9.39 -17.75 -6.35
C MET A 1 -10.62 -17.71 -5.46
N PRO A 2 -10.52 -17.53 -4.15
CA PRO A 2 -11.68 -17.35 -3.31
C PRO A 2 -12.43 -16.07 -3.70
N ALA A 3 -13.75 -16.03 -3.43
CA ALA A 3 -14.53 -14.82 -3.63
C ALA A 3 -14.06 -13.73 -2.66
N PHE A 4 -13.92 -12.49 -3.15
CA PHE A 4 -13.32 -11.39 -2.40
C PHE A 4 -14.16 -10.11 -2.48
N CYS A 5 -14.02 -9.27 -1.46
CA CYS A 5 -14.69 -7.96 -1.38
C CYS A 5 -13.73 -6.78 -1.57
N ASN A 6 -12.43 -6.96 -1.38
CA ASN A 6 -11.44 -5.93 -1.68
C ASN A 6 -10.24 -6.53 -2.43
N LEU A 7 -9.60 -5.69 -3.25
CA LEU A 7 -8.37 -5.99 -3.95
C LEU A 7 -7.44 -4.79 -3.79
N ASN A 8 -6.24 -5.01 -3.27
CA ASN A 8 -5.13 -4.06 -3.33
C ASN A 8 -4.12 -4.55 -4.36
N VAL A 9 -3.62 -3.62 -5.17
CA VAL A 9 -2.57 -3.88 -6.14
C VAL A 9 -1.40 -2.98 -5.84
N SER A 10 -0.21 -3.54 -5.82
CA SER A 10 1.03 -2.81 -5.61
C SER A 10 2.11 -3.29 -6.56
N TRP A 11 3.08 -2.45 -6.80
CA TRP A 11 4.17 -2.74 -7.74
C TRP A 11 5.49 -2.15 -7.27
N ASN A 12 6.58 -2.77 -7.70
CA ASN A 12 7.91 -2.18 -7.64
C ASN A 12 8.45 -2.07 -9.06
N ALA A 13 8.95 -0.90 -9.42
CA ALA A 13 9.42 -0.63 -10.75
C ALA A 13 10.68 0.23 -10.71
N PHE A 14 11.57 -0.01 -11.66
CA PHE A 14 12.59 0.93 -12.01
C PHE A 14 12.00 1.88 -13.06
N ALA A 15 11.82 3.14 -12.71
CA ALA A 15 11.24 4.15 -13.57
C ALA A 15 12.19 5.37 -13.61
N PRO A 16 13.24 5.33 -14.46
CA PRO A 16 14.19 6.42 -14.60
C PRO A 16 13.52 7.67 -15.19
N HIS A 17 14.26 8.80 -15.16
CA HIS A 17 13.77 10.06 -15.69
C HIS A 17 13.15 9.91 -17.09
N ASN A 18 12.08 10.64 -17.36
CA ASN A 18 11.26 10.57 -18.58
C ASN A 18 10.48 9.27 -18.79
N THR A 19 10.40 8.42 -17.80
CA THR A 19 9.58 7.18 -17.87
C THR A 19 8.48 7.19 -16.84
N MET A 20 7.46 6.34 -17.05
CA MET A 20 6.39 6.14 -16.10
C MET A 20 5.79 4.74 -16.19
N VAL A 21 5.16 4.32 -15.11
CA VAL A 21 4.44 3.06 -14.99
C VAL A 21 2.96 3.37 -14.71
N GLU A 22 2.07 2.71 -15.42
CA GLU A 22 0.65 2.70 -15.12
C GLU A 22 0.22 1.26 -14.89
N VAL A 23 -0.41 1.00 -13.74
CA VAL A 23 -0.98 -0.32 -13.43
C VAL A 23 -2.49 -0.23 -13.51
N ARG A 24 -3.09 -1.21 -14.18
CA ARG A 24 -4.55 -1.34 -14.34
C ARG A 24 -5.00 -2.70 -13.87
N CYS A 25 -6.23 -2.78 -13.42
CA CYS A 25 -6.89 -4.03 -13.13
C CYS A 25 -8.29 -4.08 -13.77
N ARG A 26 -8.80 -5.30 -13.91
CA ARG A 26 -10.23 -5.55 -14.07
C ARG A 26 -10.64 -6.76 -13.23
N VAL A 27 -11.88 -6.75 -12.78
CA VAL A 27 -12.42 -7.75 -11.87
C VAL A 27 -13.52 -8.55 -12.57
N TYR A 28 -13.51 -9.86 -12.38
CA TYR A 28 -14.60 -10.70 -12.78
C TYR A 28 -15.58 -10.86 -11.62
N ALA A 29 -16.79 -10.35 -11.80
CA ALA A 29 -17.86 -10.40 -10.82
C ALA A 29 -19.22 -10.36 -11.54
N GLY A 30 -20.27 -10.91 -10.95
CA GLY A 30 -21.60 -10.90 -11.55
C GLY A 30 -21.65 -11.56 -12.93
N ASN A 31 -20.79 -12.56 -13.21
CA ASN A 31 -20.63 -13.26 -14.48
C ASN A 31 -20.07 -12.42 -15.64
N ALA A 32 -19.44 -11.28 -15.35
CA ALA A 32 -18.82 -10.44 -16.37
C ALA A 32 -17.50 -9.85 -15.86
N TRP A 33 -16.64 -9.45 -16.80
CA TRP A 33 -15.47 -8.60 -16.49
C TRP A 33 -15.90 -7.13 -16.47
N THR A 34 -15.39 -6.38 -15.49
CA THR A 34 -15.46 -4.91 -15.52
C THR A 34 -14.65 -4.37 -16.70
N GLY A 35 -14.84 -3.10 -17.02
CA GLY A 35 -13.86 -2.32 -17.74
C GLY A 35 -12.51 -2.27 -16.99
N TRP A 36 -11.46 -1.83 -17.69
CA TRP A 36 -10.16 -1.62 -17.07
C TRP A 36 -10.18 -0.38 -16.17
N MET A 37 -9.78 -0.55 -14.92
CA MET A 37 -9.62 0.50 -13.92
C MET A 37 -8.13 0.76 -13.71
N SER A 38 -7.71 2.03 -13.79
CA SER A 38 -6.32 2.44 -13.63
C SER A 38 -6.06 2.90 -12.20
N PHE A 39 -4.99 2.39 -11.57
CA PHE A 39 -4.48 2.92 -10.30
C PHE A 39 -3.78 4.27 -10.46
N GLY A 40 -3.67 4.77 -11.68
CA GLY A 40 -2.99 6.00 -12.01
C GLY A 40 -1.59 5.79 -12.55
N LYS A 41 -0.88 6.90 -12.67
CA LYS A 41 0.49 6.94 -13.21
C LYS A 41 1.48 7.23 -12.10
N TRP A 42 2.60 6.52 -12.15
CA TRP A 42 3.65 6.65 -11.15
C TRP A 42 5.05 6.65 -11.77
N ALA A 43 5.88 7.54 -11.30
CA ALA A 43 7.34 7.53 -11.43
C ALA A 43 7.93 8.46 -10.36
N PRO A 44 9.21 8.30 -9.95
CA PRO A 44 9.83 9.17 -8.93
C PRO A 44 9.80 10.66 -9.30
N ASP A 45 10.09 10.97 -10.56
CA ASP A 45 10.23 12.35 -11.07
C ASP A 45 8.99 12.87 -11.77
N TYR A 46 7.97 12.04 -11.96
CA TYR A 46 6.75 12.44 -12.68
C TYR A 46 5.65 12.81 -11.67
N PRO A 47 4.74 13.72 -12.00
CA PRO A 47 3.56 13.95 -11.16
C PRO A 47 2.77 12.66 -11.02
N ARG A 48 2.81 12.08 -9.83
CA ARG A 48 2.07 10.86 -9.49
C ARG A 48 0.62 11.23 -9.26
N ALA A 49 -0.28 10.51 -9.88
CA ALA A 49 -1.69 10.80 -9.80
C ALA A 49 -2.50 9.50 -9.81
N SER A 50 -3.18 9.22 -8.72
CA SER A 50 -4.15 8.13 -8.66
C SER A 50 -5.43 8.50 -9.40
N ILE A 51 -6.20 7.48 -9.76
CA ILE A 51 -7.47 7.63 -10.44
C ILE A 51 -8.55 6.91 -9.64
N SER A 52 -9.66 7.59 -9.37
CA SER A 52 -10.85 6.95 -8.84
C SER A 52 -11.84 6.71 -9.96
N THR A 53 -12.37 5.50 -10.03
CA THR A 53 -13.32 5.08 -11.06
C THR A 53 -14.24 3.99 -10.54
N HIS A 54 -15.31 3.70 -11.25
CA HIS A 54 -16.28 2.67 -10.90
C HIS A 54 -16.74 1.89 -12.14
N SER A 55 -17.32 0.71 -11.94
CA SER A 55 -18.06 -0.03 -12.96
C SER A 55 -19.35 0.69 -13.34
N ASP A 56 -19.95 0.34 -14.50
CA ASP A 56 -21.16 0.98 -15.00
C ASP A 56 -22.34 0.88 -14.03
N ASP A 57 -22.42 -0.20 -13.25
CA ASP A 57 -23.44 -0.41 -12.21
C ASP A 57 -23.09 0.25 -10.85
N GLY A 58 -21.88 0.84 -10.72
CA GLY A 58 -21.41 1.48 -9.48
C GLY A 58 -21.13 0.52 -8.33
N LEU A 59 -21.17 -0.80 -8.54
CA LEU A 59 -20.99 -1.80 -7.49
C LEU A 59 -19.54 -2.24 -7.30
N ILE A 60 -18.68 -1.93 -8.27
CA ILE A 60 -17.23 -2.16 -8.19
C ILE A 60 -16.54 -0.83 -8.43
N PHE A 61 -15.73 -0.40 -7.47
CA PHE A 61 -15.08 0.89 -7.55
C PHE A 61 -13.65 0.84 -7.03
N LEU A 62 -12.80 1.59 -7.72
CA LEU A 62 -11.42 1.85 -7.34
C LEU A 62 -11.34 3.23 -6.69
N MET A 63 -10.79 3.31 -5.49
CA MET A 63 -10.47 4.56 -4.81
C MET A 63 -9.02 4.52 -4.33
N GLY A 64 -8.20 5.41 -4.90
CA GLY A 64 -6.77 5.48 -4.56
C GLY A 64 -6.03 4.18 -4.91
N ASP A 65 -5.81 3.34 -3.92
CA ASP A 65 -5.02 2.10 -4.02
C ASP A 65 -5.83 0.81 -3.81
N ALA A 66 -7.15 0.91 -3.63
CA ALA A 66 -8.00 -0.23 -3.33
C ALA A 66 -9.23 -0.32 -4.23
N VAL A 67 -9.50 -1.51 -4.75
CA VAL A 67 -10.77 -1.85 -5.39
C VAL A 67 -11.70 -2.47 -4.36
N THR A 68 -12.93 -1.97 -4.30
CA THR A 68 -14.00 -2.55 -3.50
C THR A 68 -15.05 -3.16 -4.41
N VAL A 69 -15.49 -4.38 -4.07
CA VAL A 69 -16.56 -5.11 -4.75
C VAL A 69 -17.74 -5.20 -3.81
N ALA A 70 -18.75 -4.35 -4.04
CA ALA A 70 -19.96 -4.28 -3.21
C ALA A 70 -21.03 -5.33 -3.60
N LEU A 71 -20.69 -6.28 -4.46
CA LEU A 71 -21.58 -7.38 -4.85
C LEU A 71 -21.65 -8.45 -3.75
N PRO A 72 -22.83 -9.03 -3.45
CA PRO A 72 -22.99 -10.05 -2.39
C PRO A 72 -22.12 -11.31 -2.60
N ARG A 73 -21.83 -11.65 -3.86
CA ARG A 73 -20.99 -12.80 -4.21
C ARG A 73 -19.51 -12.44 -4.38
N GLY A 74 -19.16 -11.14 -4.25
CA GLY A 74 -17.81 -10.64 -4.44
C GLY A 74 -17.26 -10.79 -5.85
N GLY A 75 -15.98 -10.49 -5.98
CA GLY A 75 -15.18 -10.78 -7.18
C GLY A 75 -14.60 -12.18 -7.12
N THR A 76 -14.43 -12.83 -8.26
CA THR A 76 -13.90 -14.19 -8.37
C THR A 76 -12.73 -14.32 -9.35
N GLY A 77 -12.38 -13.24 -10.05
CA GLY A 77 -11.23 -13.19 -10.96
C GLY A 77 -10.62 -11.80 -10.99
N VAL A 78 -9.34 -11.74 -11.23
CA VAL A 78 -8.55 -10.50 -11.39
C VAL A 78 -7.67 -10.64 -12.61
N GLN A 79 -7.61 -9.60 -13.43
CA GLN A 79 -6.57 -9.43 -14.43
C GLN A 79 -5.85 -8.11 -14.21
N LEU A 80 -4.55 -8.14 -14.38
CA LEU A 80 -3.67 -6.99 -14.25
C LEU A 80 -3.04 -6.67 -15.60
N GLN A 81 -2.86 -5.38 -15.87
CA GLN A 81 -2.15 -4.85 -17.02
C GLN A 81 -1.17 -3.80 -16.53
N VAL A 82 0.05 -3.85 -17.04
CA VAL A 82 1.08 -2.83 -16.76
C VAL A 82 1.47 -2.18 -18.08
N ASN A 83 1.37 -0.85 -18.09
CA ASN A 83 1.82 -0.02 -19.20
C ASN A 83 3.13 0.66 -18.79
N LEU A 84 4.20 0.35 -19.52
CA LEU A 84 5.51 0.96 -19.37
C LEU A 84 5.68 2.01 -20.49
N SER A 85 5.91 3.27 -20.11
CA SER A 85 5.98 4.38 -21.07
C SER A 85 7.28 5.14 -20.91
N THR A 86 7.82 5.63 -22.01
CA THR A 86 9.00 6.49 -22.04
C THR A 86 8.80 7.63 -23.05
N ASN A 87 9.39 8.78 -22.74
CA ASN A 87 9.52 9.91 -23.65
C ASN A 87 10.95 10.00 -24.23
N ASP A 88 11.82 9.04 -23.91
CA ASP A 88 13.21 8.97 -24.35
C ASP A 88 13.50 7.56 -24.86
N ASP A 89 13.89 7.43 -26.13
CA ASP A 89 14.18 6.16 -26.79
C ASP A 89 15.40 5.42 -26.22
N LYS A 90 16.21 6.09 -25.41
CA LYS A 90 17.39 5.53 -24.74
C LYS A 90 17.12 4.94 -23.37
N VAL A 91 15.92 5.18 -22.83
CA VAL A 91 15.60 4.80 -21.45
C VAL A 91 14.30 4.00 -21.41
N THR A 92 14.32 2.88 -20.69
CA THR A 92 13.18 1.99 -20.57
C THR A 92 12.87 1.73 -19.10
N PRO A 93 11.62 1.92 -18.64
CA PRO A 93 11.22 1.47 -17.31
C PRO A 93 11.15 -0.05 -17.25
N ALA A 94 11.31 -0.61 -16.04
CA ALA A 94 11.24 -2.04 -15.83
C ALA A 94 10.38 -2.37 -14.61
N LEU A 95 9.44 -3.30 -14.77
CA LEU A 95 8.69 -3.85 -13.66
C LEU A 95 9.54 -4.92 -12.95
N ARG A 96 9.64 -4.81 -11.61
CA ARG A 96 10.37 -5.78 -10.76
C ARG A 96 9.44 -6.68 -9.97
N LEU A 97 8.32 -6.13 -9.50
CA LEU A 97 7.31 -6.86 -8.75
C LEU A 97 5.92 -6.33 -9.11
N LEU A 98 4.97 -7.21 -9.21
CA LEU A 98 3.54 -6.90 -9.31
C LEU A 98 2.80 -7.83 -8.34
N ALA A 99 2.13 -7.25 -7.36
CA ALA A 99 1.40 -8.00 -6.35
C ALA A 99 -0.08 -7.62 -6.35
N ALA A 100 -0.93 -8.62 -6.12
CA ALA A 100 -2.35 -8.45 -5.94
C ALA A 100 -2.79 -9.20 -4.68
N ALA A 101 -3.32 -8.49 -3.71
CA ALA A 101 -3.82 -9.02 -2.46
C ALA A 101 -5.33 -8.85 -2.37
N VAL A 102 -6.04 -9.94 -2.13
CA VAL A 102 -7.50 -9.92 -2.01
C VAL A 102 -7.93 -10.15 -0.56
N ARG A 103 -8.94 -9.44 -0.12
CA ARG A 103 -9.64 -9.74 1.12
C ARG A 103 -10.81 -10.70 0.82
N PRO A 104 -10.77 -11.96 1.26
CA PRO A 104 -11.85 -12.90 1.04
C PRO A 104 -13.18 -12.43 1.68
N LEU A 105 -14.30 -12.76 1.04
CA LEU A 105 -15.62 -12.54 1.62
C LEU A 105 -15.80 -13.33 2.92
N ALA A 106 -15.38 -14.60 2.91
CA ALA A 106 -15.33 -15.45 4.08
C ALA A 106 -13.86 -15.59 4.50
N TRP A 107 -13.48 -14.84 5.52
CA TRP A 107 -12.13 -14.88 6.06
C TRP A 107 -12.19 -15.39 7.50
N ASP A 108 -11.75 -16.64 7.68
CA ASP A 108 -11.52 -17.22 8.99
C ASP A 108 -10.17 -16.73 9.51
N LYS A 109 -10.21 -15.60 10.23
CA LYS A 109 -9.01 -14.93 10.74
C LYS A 109 -8.41 -15.74 11.88
N GLN A 110 -7.14 -16.05 11.76
CA GLN A 110 -6.37 -16.77 12.76
C GLN A 110 -5.60 -15.81 13.65
N SER A 111 -5.53 -16.11 14.94
CA SER A 111 -4.71 -15.32 15.86
C SER A 111 -3.27 -15.82 15.92
N GLY A 112 -3.05 -17.09 15.59
CA GLY A 112 -1.76 -17.75 15.74
C GLY A 112 -1.37 -17.94 17.22
N HIS A 113 -0.14 -18.41 17.44
CA HIS A 113 0.40 -18.54 18.78
C HIS A 113 1.03 -17.24 19.26
N PRO A 114 0.88 -16.86 20.55
CA PRO A 114 1.56 -15.70 21.12
C PRO A 114 3.07 -15.79 20.92
N ILE A 115 3.69 -14.67 20.59
CA ILE A 115 5.14 -14.58 20.46
C ILE A 115 5.67 -13.45 21.34
N ASN A 116 6.92 -13.57 21.76
CA ASN A 116 7.63 -12.51 22.47
C ASN A 116 8.88 -12.16 21.65
N ARG A 117 8.71 -11.22 20.72
CA ARG A 117 9.78 -10.77 19.83
C ARG A 117 9.59 -9.31 19.45
N ARG A 118 10.64 -8.54 19.59
CA ARG A 118 10.70 -7.14 19.17
C ARG A 118 11.85 -6.95 18.19
N LEU A 119 11.57 -6.24 17.12
CA LEU A 119 12.54 -5.83 16.12
C LEU A 119 12.93 -4.38 16.37
N TYR A 120 14.16 -4.04 16.08
CA TYR A 120 14.56 -2.64 16.07
C TYR A 120 13.88 -1.93 14.90
N LEU A 121 13.27 -0.78 15.16
CA LEU A 121 12.73 0.11 14.16
C LEU A 121 13.08 1.54 14.58
N PRO A 122 13.71 2.35 13.73
CA PRO A 122 13.93 3.76 14.02
C PRO A 122 12.62 4.47 14.33
N GLU A 123 12.63 5.36 15.32
CA GLU A 123 11.45 6.11 15.73
C GLU A 123 11.55 7.55 15.24
N TYR A 124 10.48 8.04 14.62
CA TYR A 124 10.37 9.40 14.14
C TYR A 124 9.23 10.12 14.84
N CYS A 125 9.42 11.41 15.10
CA CYS A 125 8.39 12.23 15.73
C CYS A 125 7.62 13.02 14.66
N LEU A 126 6.33 12.73 14.52
CA LEU A 126 5.48 13.40 13.52
C LEU A 126 5.52 14.93 13.61
N SER A 127 5.61 15.48 14.82
CA SER A 127 5.63 16.93 15.04
C SER A 127 6.98 17.60 14.68
N ALA A 128 8.03 16.82 14.41
CA ALA A 128 9.35 17.33 14.03
C ALA A 128 9.51 17.52 12.51
N HIS A 129 8.50 17.11 11.72
CA HIS A 129 8.56 17.14 10.27
C HIS A 129 7.82 18.34 9.68
N ASP A 130 8.25 18.74 8.48
CA ASP A 130 7.70 19.90 7.79
C ASP A 130 6.23 19.68 7.40
N PRO A 131 5.28 20.51 7.90
CA PRO A 131 3.87 20.38 7.57
C PRO A 131 3.55 20.69 6.12
N SER A 132 4.48 21.23 5.31
CA SER A 132 4.29 21.48 3.86
C SER A 132 4.12 20.21 3.05
N PHE A 133 4.59 19.05 3.55
CA PHE A 133 4.37 17.75 2.92
C PHE A 133 2.98 17.15 3.17
N GLY A 134 2.05 17.94 3.66
CA GLY A 134 0.67 17.54 3.87
C GLY A 134 0.40 17.00 5.27
N ARG A 135 -0.86 16.64 5.49
CA ARG A 135 -1.35 16.23 6.81
C ARG A 135 -1.07 14.78 7.16
N ASP A 136 -0.69 13.97 6.17
CA ASP A 136 -0.64 12.51 6.24
C ASP A 136 0.82 12.04 6.18
N MET A 137 1.65 12.49 7.14
CA MET A 137 3.06 12.07 7.23
C MET A 137 3.25 10.73 7.95
N ASP A 138 2.20 10.11 8.46
CA ASP A 138 2.28 8.85 9.20
C ASP A 138 2.85 7.71 8.32
N LEU A 139 2.35 7.51 7.11
CA LEU A 139 2.88 6.47 6.22
C LEU A 139 4.32 6.75 5.74
N PRO A 140 4.70 7.96 5.29
CA PRO A 140 6.10 8.28 5.00
C PRO A 140 7.07 8.01 6.15
N LEU A 141 6.69 8.36 7.39
CA LEU A 141 7.49 8.11 8.60
C LEU A 141 7.73 6.60 8.79
N VAL A 142 6.67 5.82 8.71
CA VAL A 142 6.76 4.36 8.83
C VAL A 142 7.60 3.76 7.72
N MET A 143 7.41 4.19 6.47
CA MET A 143 8.17 3.68 5.33
C MET A 143 9.67 4.02 5.43
N ALA A 144 10.02 5.25 5.85
CA ALA A 144 11.41 5.62 6.13
C ALA A 144 12.00 4.74 7.24
N ALA A 145 11.26 4.54 8.34
CA ALA A 145 11.71 3.67 9.42
C ALA A 145 11.96 2.23 8.96
N LEU A 146 11.07 1.68 8.12
CA LEU A 146 11.21 0.34 7.57
C LEU A 146 12.46 0.20 6.68
N MET A 147 12.74 1.18 5.83
CA MET A 147 13.91 1.17 4.95
C MET A 147 15.22 1.41 5.73
N ASN A 148 15.22 2.38 6.65
CA ASN A 148 16.39 2.72 7.46
C ASN A 148 16.78 1.61 8.45
N ARG A 149 15.83 0.77 8.84
CA ARG A 149 16.13 -0.46 9.58
C ARG A 149 17.12 -1.35 8.83
N TRP A 150 17.10 -1.35 7.49
CA TRP A 150 17.95 -2.17 6.64
C TRP A 150 19.24 -1.45 6.18
N GLY A 151 19.52 -0.29 6.77
CA GLY A 151 20.79 0.42 6.57
C GLY A 151 20.72 1.57 5.56
N GLU A 152 19.54 1.93 5.10
CA GLU A 152 19.36 3.17 4.36
C GLU A 152 19.40 4.38 5.30
N ASP A 153 19.58 5.57 4.72
CA ASP A 153 19.56 6.86 5.41
C ASP A 153 18.63 7.80 4.63
N ILE A 154 17.34 7.47 4.65
CA ILE A 154 16.30 8.17 3.90
C ILE A 154 15.47 8.99 4.86
N LEU A 155 15.27 10.27 4.55
CA LEU A 155 14.40 11.13 5.33
C LEU A 155 12.92 10.84 5.02
N PRO A 156 12.02 10.92 6.01
CA PRO A 156 10.58 10.79 5.79
C PRO A 156 10.03 11.75 4.71
N GLU A 157 10.60 12.96 4.61
CA GLU A 157 10.25 13.96 3.61
C GLU A 157 10.61 13.50 2.19
N GLU A 158 11.74 12.80 2.02
CA GLU A 158 12.13 12.23 0.72
C GLU A 158 11.14 11.13 0.30
N VAL A 159 10.74 10.30 1.26
CA VAL A 159 9.70 9.28 1.02
C VAL A 159 8.38 9.94 0.68
N ALA A 160 7.95 10.96 1.44
CA ALA A 160 6.74 11.72 1.18
C ALA A 160 6.76 12.32 -0.23
N TYR A 161 7.87 12.91 -0.63
CA TYR A 161 8.02 13.48 -1.98
C TYR A 161 7.80 12.43 -3.07
N VAL A 162 8.35 11.22 -2.92
CA VAL A 162 8.25 10.15 -3.94
C VAL A 162 6.88 9.47 -3.94
N MET A 163 6.12 9.52 -2.86
CA MET A 163 4.81 8.87 -2.77
C MET A 163 3.61 9.82 -2.77
N GLU A 164 3.82 11.14 -2.78
CA GLU A 164 2.73 12.12 -2.81
C GLU A 164 1.82 11.91 -4.03
N ASP A 165 0.54 11.72 -3.78
CA ASP A 165 -0.50 11.61 -4.80
C ASP A 165 -1.03 12.99 -5.17
N LYS A 166 -0.71 13.47 -6.35
CA LYS A 166 -1.11 14.80 -6.82
C LYS A 166 -2.61 14.98 -7.05
N THR A 167 -3.36 13.88 -7.15
CA THR A 167 -4.83 13.94 -7.25
C THR A 167 -5.46 14.32 -5.92
N THR A 168 -4.95 13.77 -4.82
CA THR A 168 -5.53 13.92 -3.49
C THR A 168 -4.74 14.87 -2.60
N GLY A 169 -3.49 15.16 -2.93
CA GLY A 169 -2.52 15.86 -2.08
C GLY A 169 -2.12 15.04 -0.85
N SER A 170 -2.35 13.73 -0.86
CA SER A 170 -2.10 12.82 0.26
C SER A 170 -0.85 11.98 0.01
N THR A 171 -0.19 11.61 1.10
CA THR A 171 0.92 10.64 1.12
C THR A 171 0.49 9.27 1.69
N SER A 172 -0.80 9.02 1.81
CA SER A 172 -1.35 7.77 2.39
C SER A 172 -1.69 6.70 1.35
N ASN A 173 -1.28 6.85 0.08
CA ASN A 173 -1.50 5.85 -0.97
C ASN A 173 -0.52 4.68 -0.81
N GLY A 174 -1.00 3.53 -0.36
CA GLY A 174 -0.17 2.36 -0.07
C GLY A 174 0.47 1.73 -1.33
N ALA A 175 -0.14 1.86 -2.50
CA ALA A 175 0.46 1.39 -3.75
C ALA A 175 1.67 2.26 -4.14
N PHE A 176 1.56 3.59 -3.95
CA PHE A 176 2.68 4.51 -4.19
C PHE A 176 3.77 4.36 -3.14
N ALA A 177 3.42 4.04 -1.88
CA ALA A 177 4.38 3.71 -0.84
C ALA A 177 5.21 2.45 -1.20
N ALA A 178 4.54 1.39 -1.66
CA ALA A 178 5.23 0.19 -2.12
C ALA A 178 6.12 0.46 -3.35
N ALA A 179 5.66 1.30 -4.28
CA ALA A 179 6.44 1.71 -5.44
C ALA A 179 7.67 2.54 -5.04
N ALA A 180 7.53 3.46 -4.08
CA ALA A 180 8.63 4.25 -3.53
C ALA A 180 9.72 3.37 -2.88
N ALA A 181 9.33 2.41 -2.02
CA ALA A 181 10.26 1.45 -1.45
C ALA A 181 10.96 0.62 -2.54
N GLY A 182 10.21 0.21 -3.58
CA GLY A 182 10.75 -0.51 -4.73
C GLY A 182 11.82 0.27 -5.50
N CYS A 183 11.73 1.60 -5.57
CA CYS A 183 12.75 2.46 -6.15
C CYS A 183 14.05 2.45 -5.36
N CYS A 184 13.96 2.37 -4.03
CA CYS A 184 15.10 2.24 -3.14
C CYS A 184 15.65 0.81 -3.08
N GLY A 185 15.12 -0.13 -3.88
CA GLY A 185 15.60 -1.51 -3.95
C GLY A 185 14.92 -2.48 -2.98
N PHE A 186 13.95 -2.03 -2.20
CA PHE A 186 13.23 -2.88 -1.25
C PHE A 186 11.99 -3.50 -1.90
N PRO A 187 11.90 -4.84 -1.99
CA PRO A 187 10.66 -5.51 -2.37
C PRO A 187 9.57 -5.16 -1.35
N CYS A 188 8.53 -4.48 -1.80
CA CYS A 188 7.44 -4.04 -0.95
C CYS A 188 6.09 -4.25 -1.63
N TRP A 189 5.11 -4.73 -0.90
CA TRP A 189 3.76 -4.94 -1.42
C TRP A 189 2.71 -4.78 -0.31
N GLN A 190 1.49 -4.51 -0.73
CA GLN A 190 0.33 -4.51 0.16
C GLN A 190 -0.22 -5.93 0.30
N ALA A 191 -0.66 -6.29 1.50
CA ALA A 191 -1.32 -7.55 1.77
C ALA A 191 -2.47 -7.38 2.77
N TRP A 192 -3.45 -8.26 2.69
CA TRP A 192 -4.42 -8.49 3.75
C TRP A 192 -3.87 -9.58 4.65
N MET A 193 -3.68 -9.27 5.93
CA MET A 193 -3.08 -10.16 6.91
C MET A 193 -3.97 -10.27 8.15
N ASP A 194 -4.00 -11.44 8.76
CA ASP A 194 -4.52 -11.62 10.11
C ASP A 194 -3.40 -11.57 11.17
N LEU A 195 -3.72 -11.84 12.42
CA LEU A 195 -2.71 -11.77 13.49
C LEU A 195 -1.66 -12.89 13.38
N GLN A 196 -2.05 -14.05 12.84
CA GLN A 196 -1.09 -15.14 12.60
C GLN A 196 -0.07 -14.71 11.55
N ASP A 197 -0.52 -14.19 10.42
CA ASP A 197 0.35 -13.70 9.34
C ASP A 197 1.32 -12.64 9.87
N LEU A 198 0.82 -11.66 10.65
CA LEU A 198 1.66 -10.61 11.23
C LEU A 198 2.70 -11.16 12.21
N ARG A 199 2.35 -12.15 13.02
CA ARG A 199 3.28 -12.82 13.92
C ARG A 199 4.36 -13.60 13.17
N GLU A 200 4.00 -14.24 12.07
CA GLU A 200 4.94 -14.92 11.19
C GLU A 200 5.92 -13.93 10.56
N GLN A 201 5.44 -12.76 10.06
CA GLN A 201 6.33 -11.72 9.54
C GLN A 201 7.34 -11.26 10.60
N ILE A 202 6.88 -10.97 11.82
CA ILE A 202 7.76 -10.57 12.92
C ILE A 202 8.71 -11.71 13.30
N HIS A 203 8.24 -12.96 13.30
CA HIS A 203 9.08 -14.12 13.54
C HIS A 203 10.19 -14.26 12.49
N ASP A 204 9.90 -13.94 11.23
CA ASP A 204 10.88 -13.97 10.13
C ASP A 204 11.80 -12.73 10.09
N GLY A 205 11.60 -11.79 11.01
CA GLY A 205 12.42 -10.59 11.12
C GLY A 205 11.93 -9.41 10.28
N CYS A 206 10.74 -9.49 9.70
CA CYS A 206 10.15 -8.45 8.88
C CYS A 206 9.22 -7.55 9.70
N SER A 207 9.56 -6.26 9.82
CA SER A 207 8.63 -5.24 10.33
C SER A 207 7.63 -4.87 9.24
N VAL A 208 6.41 -4.50 9.64
CA VAL A 208 5.29 -4.27 8.74
C VAL A 208 4.66 -2.89 9.01
N ALA A 209 4.37 -2.14 7.95
CA ALA A 209 3.47 -0.98 8.06
C ALA A 209 2.03 -1.49 8.20
N VAL A 210 1.36 -1.14 9.27
CA VAL A 210 -0.03 -1.51 9.54
C VAL A 210 -0.91 -0.28 9.63
N ARG A 211 -2.08 -0.35 9.00
CA ARG A 211 -3.09 0.69 9.16
C ARG A 211 -4.04 0.29 10.28
N ILE A 212 -4.07 1.07 11.34
CA ILE A 212 -4.95 0.86 12.48
C ILE A 212 -6.06 1.90 12.51
N GLU A 213 -7.23 1.51 12.99
CA GLU A 213 -8.33 2.43 13.24
C GLU A 213 -8.25 2.94 14.69
N ARG A 214 -7.97 4.24 14.83
CA ARG A 214 -7.97 4.91 16.12
C ARG A 214 -9.33 5.55 16.38
N ARG A 215 -10.02 5.12 17.43
CA ARG A 215 -11.24 5.78 17.90
C ARG A 215 -10.89 6.86 18.91
N ILE A 216 -11.20 8.10 18.58
CA ILE A 216 -11.05 9.22 19.49
C ILE A 216 -12.41 9.52 20.14
N ARG A 217 -12.40 9.65 21.48
CA ARG A 217 -13.62 9.95 22.24
C ARG A 217 -14.25 11.25 21.73
N GLY A 218 -15.52 11.19 21.31
CA GLY A 218 -16.26 12.34 20.77
C GLY A 218 -16.26 12.46 19.25
N GLN A 219 -15.50 11.64 18.52
CA GLN A 219 -15.59 11.55 17.05
C GLN A 219 -16.49 10.38 16.64
N ARG A 220 -17.28 10.60 15.58
CA ARG A 220 -18.21 9.58 15.03
C ARG A 220 -17.46 8.48 14.29
N ASP A 221 -16.47 8.87 13.48
CA ASP A 221 -15.75 7.96 12.61
C ASP A 221 -14.33 7.70 13.15
N PRO A 222 -13.83 6.46 13.05
CA PRO A 222 -12.46 6.16 13.41
C PRO A 222 -11.49 6.83 12.41
N ILE A 223 -10.36 7.27 12.91
CA ILE A 223 -9.27 7.77 12.08
C ILE A 223 -8.33 6.62 11.78
N GLY A 224 -8.07 6.36 10.50
CA GLY A 224 -7.03 5.43 10.08
C GLY A 224 -5.66 6.09 10.27
N VAL A 225 -4.75 5.41 10.97
CA VAL A 225 -3.37 5.86 11.19
C VAL A 225 -2.42 4.73 10.79
N TRP A 226 -1.36 5.06 10.07
CA TRP A 226 -0.30 4.11 9.78
C TRP A 226 0.71 4.07 10.91
N MET A 227 1.12 2.87 11.29
CA MET A 227 2.12 2.63 12.33
C MET A 227 3.03 1.47 11.93
N GLY A 228 4.27 1.50 12.40
CA GLY A 228 5.21 0.41 12.23
C GLY A 228 4.97 -0.68 13.26
N LEU A 229 4.60 -1.89 12.83
CA LEU A 229 4.58 -3.05 13.71
C LEU A 229 6.02 -3.56 13.87
N ARG A 230 6.56 -3.39 15.07
CA ARG A 230 7.94 -3.83 15.41
C ARG A 230 7.99 -5.12 16.20
N GLY A 231 6.85 -5.63 16.66
CA GLY A 231 6.86 -6.87 17.43
C GLY A 231 5.57 -7.18 18.14
N PHE A 232 5.68 -8.18 19.00
CA PHE A 232 4.67 -8.59 19.94
C PHE A 232 5.29 -8.84 21.31
N ASP A 233 4.52 -8.55 22.35
CA ASP A 233 4.77 -8.94 23.73
C ASP A 233 3.62 -9.86 24.14
N HIS A 234 3.82 -11.16 24.02
CA HIS A 234 2.78 -12.17 24.04
C HIS A 234 1.67 -11.89 23.02
N ASP A 235 0.52 -11.42 23.47
CA ASP A 235 -0.64 -11.13 22.63
C ASP A 235 -0.72 -9.66 22.19
N ASP A 236 0.06 -8.78 22.82
CA ASP A 236 0.01 -7.35 22.57
C ASP A 236 0.95 -6.94 21.43
N ALA A 237 0.40 -6.25 20.42
CA ALA A 237 1.20 -5.68 19.35
C ALA A 237 2.02 -4.48 19.85
N VAL A 238 3.30 -4.46 19.51
CA VAL A 238 4.21 -3.35 19.80
C VAL A 238 4.39 -2.51 18.55
N LEU A 239 3.87 -1.28 18.59
CA LEU A 239 3.87 -0.33 17.48
C LEU A 239 4.92 0.77 17.71
N ALA A 240 5.37 1.39 16.61
CA ALA A 240 6.27 2.54 16.58
C ALA A 240 5.76 3.58 15.56
#